data_8e85d419ae73e754e17ed82a43ad9bfb
#
_entry.id   8e85d419ae73e754e17ed82a43ad9bfb
#
_cell.length_a   1.000
_cell.length_b   1.000
_cell.length_c   1.000
_cell.angle_alpha   90.00
_cell.angle_beta   90.00
_cell.angle_gamma   90.00
#
_symmetry.space_group_name_H-M   'P 1'
#
loop_
_entity.id
_entity.type
_entity.pdbx_description
1 polymer ?
#
loop_
_entity_poly.entity_id
_entity_poly.type
_entity_poly.pdbx_seq_one_letter_code
_entity_poly.pdbx_strand_id
1 'polypeptide(L)'
;HLREQEGVNDPDVLPEYLRESYSYTDTLGPVSVRETFARVYGKDWNLTLDPSKLIPTVGASGGISLICSMFERSGEQVAYITDAPTYAGFTARAALCQHASIFSVDMDGEGPKPELMRKQIRAAREQGYFVPFYYTVPDGHNPGGFSFTQKRREEILAVVKEEGILIVEDAPYLYINFAAADKRPKPFFSMAPDQVVHLFTGSKIGFPGPRVGFLYSEAELEISEGQTVPLSELALVESSSELLFHNPGALMGFEALLHDADGQGGFTELQSMWPLAESKLVVYRENREILLQVLEQELGQHREYFGWTLPDGGFFTVFSFLADGVNGPVLTNDAMIEQMVMQHGLVVIPMYDFYPIDARQRDTGAGMNQLRLSFCFSESAGQARRDDMREAVMAFCVAAKALVGIAT
;
A
#
# COMPACT_ATOMS: atom_id res chain seq x y z
N HIS A 1 -3.44 31.44 -17.69
CA HIS A 1 -2.17 30.80 -18.04
C HIS A 1 -2.32 29.77 -19.17
N LEU A 2 -3.15 28.70 -19.02
CA LEU A 2 -3.43 27.74 -20.11
C LEU A 2 -3.96 28.44 -21.37
N ARG A 3 -4.86 29.42 -21.21
CA ARG A 3 -5.35 30.22 -22.34
C ARG A 3 -4.24 30.98 -23.06
N GLU A 4 -3.28 31.53 -22.31
CA GLU A 4 -2.13 32.25 -22.89
C GLU A 4 -1.19 31.32 -23.64
N GLN A 5 -0.93 30.12 -23.07
CA GLN A 5 -0.07 29.13 -23.72
C GLN A 5 -0.65 28.60 -25.02
N GLU A 6 -1.95 28.37 -25.08
CA GLU A 6 -2.65 27.88 -26.27
C GLU A 6 -3.07 29.01 -27.23
N GLY A 7 -2.83 30.28 -26.88
CA GLY A 7 -3.24 31.44 -27.70
C GLY A 7 -4.75 31.64 -27.78
N VAL A 8 -5.50 31.11 -26.79
CA VAL A 8 -6.96 31.22 -26.72
C VAL A 8 -7.36 32.57 -26.15
N ASN A 9 -7.75 33.50 -27.01
CA ASN A 9 -8.16 34.87 -26.63
C ASN A 9 -9.66 35.02 -26.33
N ASP A 10 -10.50 34.09 -26.81
CA ASP A 10 -11.93 34.09 -26.57
C ASP A 10 -12.24 33.59 -25.15
N PRO A 11 -12.89 34.40 -24.27
CA PRO A 11 -13.21 33.98 -22.91
C PRO A 11 -14.20 32.81 -22.85
N ASP A 12 -15.00 32.60 -23.89
CA ASP A 12 -16.01 31.55 -23.94
C ASP A 12 -15.45 30.20 -24.49
N VAL A 13 -14.22 30.23 -25.02
CA VAL A 13 -13.52 29.01 -25.49
C VAL A 13 -12.64 28.45 -24.38
N LEU A 14 -12.86 27.19 -24.00
CA LEU A 14 -11.99 26.50 -23.06
C LEU A 14 -10.67 26.11 -23.75
N PRO A 15 -9.52 26.26 -23.08
CA PRO A 15 -8.27 25.68 -23.51
C PRO A 15 -8.40 24.19 -23.82
N GLU A 16 -7.65 23.68 -24.79
CA GLU A 16 -7.72 22.28 -25.23
C GLU A 16 -7.49 21.32 -24.07
N TYR A 17 -6.53 21.59 -23.23
CA TYR A 17 -6.25 20.82 -22.01
C TYR A 17 -7.48 20.69 -21.09
N LEU A 18 -8.21 21.79 -20.85
CA LEU A 18 -9.43 21.77 -20.06
C LEU A 18 -10.58 21.06 -20.77
N ARG A 19 -10.67 21.16 -22.10
CA ARG A 19 -11.69 20.42 -22.87
C ARG A 19 -11.49 18.92 -22.76
N GLU A 20 -10.26 18.44 -22.82
CA GLU A 20 -9.93 17.03 -22.64
C GLU A 20 -10.37 16.52 -21.27
N SER A 21 -10.25 17.34 -20.21
CA SER A 21 -10.65 16.95 -18.84
C SER A 21 -12.15 16.68 -18.69
N TYR A 22 -12.97 17.15 -19.62
CA TYR A 22 -14.44 16.98 -19.65
C TYR A 22 -14.93 16.10 -20.82
N SER A 23 -14.02 15.53 -21.60
CA SER A 23 -14.35 14.76 -22.80
C SER A 23 -14.10 13.27 -22.59
N TYR A 24 -14.64 12.46 -23.48
CA TYR A 24 -14.22 11.07 -23.62
C TYR A 24 -12.75 11.00 -24.02
N THR A 25 -12.01 10.10 -23.37
CA THR A 25 -10.61 9.81 -23.70
C THR A 25 -10.45 8.33 -24.01
N ASP A 26 -9.27 7.95 -24.47
CA ASP A 26 -8.89 6.54 -24.52
C ASP A 26 -8.88 5.93 -23.12
N THR A 27 -8.99 4.62 -23.03
CA THR A 27 -8.94 3.87 -21.76
C THR A 27 -7.68 4.20 -20.97
N LEU A 28 -6.55 4.41 -21.64
CA LEU A 28 -5.29 4.84 -21.02
C LEU A 28 -5.29 6.29 -20.52
N GLY A 29 -6.35 7.07 -20.79
CA GLY A 29 -6.42 8.47 -20.42
C GLY A 29 -5.48 9.38 -21.25
N PRO A 30 -5.34 10.67 -20.86
CA PRO A 30 -4.50 11.61 -21.57
C PRO A 30 -3.05 11.15 -21.68
N VAL A 31 -2.46 11.30 -22.86
CA VAL A 31 -1.08 10.86 -23.16
C VAL A 31 -0.09 11.63 -22.30
N SER A 32 -0.28 12.96 -22.15
CA SER A 32 0.60 13.83 -21.35
C SER A 32 0.77 13.34 -19.92
N VAL A 33 -0.32 12.93 -19.28
CA VAL A 33 -0.31 12.41 -17.90
C VAL A 33 0.62 11.20 -17.76
N ARG A 34 0.49 10.24 -18.69
CA ARG A 34 1.29 9.01 -18.64
C ARG A 34 2.74 9.25 -18.95
N GLU A 35 3.02 10.12 -19.93
CA GLU A 35 4.38 10.50 -20.29
C GLU A 35 5.08 11.28 -19.17
N THR A 36 4.41 12.27 -18.56
CA THR A 36 4.93 13.03 -17.43
C THR A 36 5.18 12.12 -16.23
N PHE A 37 4.20 11.25 -15.88
CA PHE A 37 4.37 10.30 -14.81
C PHE A 37 5.54 9.34 -15.07
N ALA A 38 5.62 8.75 -16.25
CA ALA A 38 6.70 7.85 -16.64
C ALA A 38 8.08 8.49 -16.48
N ARG A 39 8.23 9.77 -16.91
CA ARG A 39 9.49 10.50 -16.78
C ARG A 39 9.84 10.81 -15.33
N VAL A 40 8.92 11.40 -14.56
CA VAL A 40 9.19 11.83 -13.18
C VAL A 40 9.37 10.63 -12.26
N TYR A 41 8.47 9.65 -12.35
CA TYR A 41 8.51 8.46 -11.52
C TYR A 41 9.70 7.56 -11.85
N GLY A 42 9.99 7.38 -13.16
CA GLY A 42 11.11 6.58 -13.62
C GLY A 42 12.48 7.10 -13.14
N LYS A 43 12.64 8.43 -13.05
CA LYS A 43 13.88 9.04 -12.52
C LYS A 43 14.20 8.61 -11.10
N ASP A 44 13.20 8.49 -10.22
CA ASP A 44 13.40 8.11 -8.82
C ASP A 44 14.01 6.71 -8.67
N TRP A 45 13.77 5.84 -9.65
CA TRP A 45 14.19 4.43 -9.63
C TRP A 45 15.25 4.10 -10.71
N ASN A 46 15.72 5.13 -11.44
CA ASN A 46 16.67 4.98 -12.55
C ASN A 46 16.15 4.00 -13.63
N LEU A 47 14.87 4.15 -13.99
CA LEU A 47 14.17 3.36 -15.00
C LEU A 47 13.63 4.27 -16.11
N THR A 48 13.57 3.74 -17.32
CA THR A 48 12.78 4.30 -18.41
C THR A 48 11.48 3.52 -18.51
N LEU A 49 10.39 4.11 -18.03
CA LEU A 49 9.08 3.47 -18.10
C LEU A 49 8.43 3.74 -19.46
N ASP A 50 7.80 2.71 -20.02
CA ASP A 50 6.98 2.84 -21.23
C ASP A 50 5.60 3.40 -20.88
N PRO A 51 5.23 4.62 -21.33
CA PRO A 51 3.93 5.21 -21.05
C PRO A 51 2.74 4.40 -21.58
N SER A 52 2.95 3.56 -22.60
CA SER A 52 1.89 2.71 -23.17
C SER A 52 1.54 1.53 -22.26
N LYS A 53 2.42 1.16 -21.34
CA LYS A 53 2.20 0.09 -20.33
C LYS A 53 1.69 0.60 -19.00
N LEU A 54 1.48 1.91 -18.86
CA LEU A 54 0.87 2.53 -17.68
C LEU A 54 -0.65 2.51 -17.81
N ILE A 55 -1.31 1.65 -17.04
CA ILE A 55 -2.76 1.54 -16.99
C ILE A 55 -3.27 2.36 -15.81
N PRO A 56 -4.05 3.43 -16.04
CA PRO A 56 -4.67 4.17 -14.96
C PRO A 56 -5.58 3.28 -14.11
N THR A 57 -5.65 3.56 -12.81
CA THR A 57 -6.50 2.82 -11.87
C THR A 57 -7.18 3.75 -10.87
N VAL A 58 -8.26 3.30 -10.24
CA VAL A 58 -8.93 4.03 -9.15
C VAL A 58 -8.15 3.84 -7.84
N GLY A 59 -6.95 4.43 -7.77
CA GLY A 59 -5.96 4.17 -6.73
C GLY A 59 -5.43 2.73 -6.81
N ALA A 60 -4.56 2.34 -5.88
CA ALA A 60 -4.03 0.97 -5.83
C ALA A 60 -5.13 -0.08 -5.65
N SER A 61 -6.22 0.23 -4.94
CA SER A 61 -7.35 -0.69 -4.77
C SER A 61 -8.02 -1.07 -6.10
N GLY A 62 -8.12 -0.13 -7.05
CA GLY A 62 -8.57 -0.42 -8.40
C GLY A 62 -7.60 -1.35 -9.14
N GLY A 63 -6.29 -1.14 -8.96
CA GLY A 63 -5.26 -2.03 -9.51
C GLY A 63 -5.33 -3.45 -8.95
N ILE A 64 -5.58 -3.60 -7.64
CA ILE A 64 -5.81 -4.91 -7.00
C ILE A 64 -7.03 -5.61 -7.63
N SER A 65 -8.15 -4.88 -7.78
CA SER A 65 -9.35 -5.46 -8.42
C SER A 65 -9.07 -5.90 -9.84
N LEU A 66 -8.43 -5.04 -10.62
CA LEU A 66 -8.10 -5.28 -12.01
C LEU A 66 -7.27 -6.56 -12.19
N ILE A 67 -6.16 -6.69 -11.43
CA ILE A 67 -5.28 -7.85 -11.53
C ILE A 67 -5.97 -9.14 -11.06
N CYS A 68 -6.77 -9.09 -9.99
CA CYS A 68 -7.54 -10.25 -9.57
C CYS A 68 -8.54 -10.68 -10.66
N SER A 69 -9.32 -9.74 -11.21
CA SER A 69 -10.33 -10.03 -12.23
C SER A 69 -9.74 -10.70 -13.48
N MET A 70 -8.53 -10.28 -13.90
CA MET A 70 -7.84 -10.88 -15.05
C MET A 70 -7.62 -12.40 -14.88
N PHE A 71 -7.24 -12.86 -13.69
CA PHE A 71 -6.96 -14.27 -13.42
C PHE A 71 -8.22 -15.07 -13.03
N GLU A 72 -9.25 -14.42 -12.52
CA GLU A 72 -10.50 -15.05 -12.10
C GLU A 72 -11.42 -15.42 -13.29
N ARG A 73 -11.25 -14.80 -14.44
CA ARG A 73 -12.10 -15.02 -15.63
C ARG A 73 -11.93 -16.39 -16.28
N SER A 74 -10.81 -17.08 -16.04
CA SER A 74 -10.58 -18.41 -16.60
C SER A 74 -11.58 -19.46 -16.10
N GLY A 75 -12.23 -19.22 -14.95
CA GLY A 75 -13.09 -20.19 -14.27
C GLY A 75 -12.32 -21.30 -13.55
N GLU A 76 -11.00 -21.23 -13.55
CA GLU A 76 -10.13 -22.13 -12.81
C GLU A 76 -10.08 -21.77 -11.33
N GLN A 77 -9.70 -22.74 -10.49
CA GLN A 77 -9.40 -22.48 -9.09
C GLN A 77 -8.09 -21.70 -9.00
N VAL A 78 -8.13 -20.50 -8.41
CA VAL A 78 -6.98 -19.60 -8.29
C VAL A 78 -6.52 -19.52 -6.85
N ALA A 79 -5.21 -19.62 -6.62
CA ALA A 79 -4.61 -19.38 -5.31
C ALA A 79 -3.77 -18.10 -5.33
N TYR A 80 -4.09 -17.19 -4.42
CA TYR A 80 -3.31 -16.00 -4.18
C TYR A 80 -2.37 -16.22 -3.01
N ILE A 81 -1.07 -16.05 -3.26
CA ILE A 81 -0.07 -16.07 -2.20
C ILE A 81 0.02 -14.66 -1.62
N THR A 82 0.06 -14.53 -0.30
CA THR A 82 0.20 -13.22 0.36
C THR A 82 0.84 -13.35 1.74
N ASP A 83 1.14 -12.23 2.38
CA ASP A 83 1.69 -12.16 3.72
C ASP A 83 0.67 -12.55 4.80
N ALA A 84 1.13 -12.97 5.96
CA ALA A 84 0.34 -13.07 7.19
C ALA A 84 1.08 -12.35 8.33
N PRO A 85 0.56 -11.18 8.76
CA PRO A 85 -0.63 -10.46 8.29
C PRO A 85 -0.44 -9.75 6.94
N THR A 86 -1.54 -9.32 6.29
CA THR A 86 -1.56 -8.59 5.01
C THR A 86 -2.60 -7.48 5.00
N TYR A 87 -2.64 -6.68 3.94
CA TYR A 87 -3.64 -5.63 3.77
C TYR A 87 -5.05 -6.21 3.65
N ALA A 88 -5.94 -5.84 4.58
CA ALA A 88 -7.32 -6.36 4.64
C ALA A 88 -8.15 -6.06 3.37
N GLY A 89 -7.83 -4.98 2.63
CA GLY A 89 -8.50 -4.68 1.36
C GLY A 89 -8.19 -5.71 0.27
N PHE A 90 -7.01 -6.32 0.27
CA PHE A 90 -6.69 -7.42 -0.64
C PHE A 90 -7.46 -8.70 -0.27
N THR A 91 -7.47 -9.08 1.01
CA THR A 91 -8.20 -10.28 1.46
C THR A 91 -9.71 -10.15 1.23
N ALA A 92 -10.26 -8.95 1.46
CA ALA A 92 -11.66 -8.65 1.16
C ALA A 92 -11.96 -8.77 -0.35
N ARG A 93 -11.07 -8.28 -1.23
CA ARG A 93 -11.23 -8.44 -2.68
C ARG A 93 -11.16 -9.91 -3.09
N ALA A 94 -10.20 -10.66 -2.59
CA ALA A 94 -10.05 -12.08 -2.89
C ALA A 94 -11.29 -12.90 -2.46
N ALA A 95 -11.91 -12.54 -1.34
CA ALA A 95 -13.11 -13.20 -0.83
C ALA A 95 -14.37 -13.00 -1.72
N LEU A 96 -14.36 -12.06 -2.67
CA LEU A 96 -15.48 -11.87 -3.62
C LEU A 96 -15.49 -12.93 -4.71
N CYS A 97 -14.38 -13.62 -4.96
CA CYS A 97 -14.31 -14.70 -5.94
C CYS A 97 -14.49 -16.06 -5.26
N GLN A 98 -15.53 -16.80 -5.67
CA GLN A 98 -15.82 -18.13 -5.12
C GLN A 98 -14.76 -19.19 -5.50
N HIS A 99 -13.98 -18.94 -6.53
CA HIS A 99 -12.95 -19.85 -7.05
C HIS A 99 -11.54 -19.46 -6.58
N ALA A 100 -11.42 -18.38 -5.79
CA ALA A 100 -10.15 -17.95 -5.25
C ALA A 100 -9.95 -18.41 -3.80
N SER A 101 -8.71 -18.80 -3.49
CA SER A 101 -8.26 -19.13 -2.14
C SER A 101 -6.98 -18.38 -1.80
N ILE A 102 -6.77 -18.09 -0.53
CA ILE A 102 -5.54 -17.46 -0.05
C ILE A 102 -4.66 -18.53 0.61
N PHE A 103 -3.38 -18.50 0.27
CA PHE A 103 -2.32 -19.26 0.89
C PHE A 103 -1.31 -18.26 1.45
N SER A 104 -1.38 -18.01 2.74
CA SER A 104 -0.58 -16.97 3.36
C SER A 104 0.74 -17.46 3.91
N VAL A 105 1.73 -16.56 3.92
CA VAL A 105 3.12 -16.81 4.32
C VAL A 105 3.42 -16.02 5.59
N ASP A 106 3.85 -16.72 6.64
CA ASP A 106 4.24 -16.09 7.89
C ASP A 106 5.49 -15.22 7.69
N MET A 107 5.48 -14.06 8.33
CA MET A 107 6.56 -13.07 8.26
C MET A 107 7.39 -13.05 9.55
N ASP A 108 8.60 -12.53 9.41
CA ASP A 108 9.40 -11.99 10.50
C ASP A 108 9.59 -10.46 10.31
N GLY A 109 10.49 -9.84 11.08
CA GLY A 109 10.76 -8.41 10.98
C GLY A 109 11.42 -7.94 9.66
N GLU A 110 11.76 -8.85 8.75
CA GLU A 110 12.37 -8.55 7.45
C GLU A 110 11.42 -8.77 6.26
N GLY A 111 10.29 -9.46 6.48
CA GLY A 111 9.28 -9.82 5.48
C GLY A 111 8.90 -11.30 5.50
N PRO A 112 8.15 -11.82 4.52
CA PRO A 112 7.76 -13.22 4.45
C PRO A 112 8.99 -14.14 4.26
N LYS A 113 8.93 -15.31 4.88
CA LYS A 113 10.03 -16.29 4.83
C LYS A 113 10.02 -17.03 3.49
N PRO A 114 11.11 -16.96 2.70
CA PRO A 114 11.15 -17.52 1.34
C PRO A 114 10.87 -19.02 1.28
N GLU A 115 11.35 -19.79 2.25
CA GLU A 115 11.10 -21.23 2.33
C GLU A 115 9.63 -21.56 2.61
N LEU A 116 8.93 -20.75 3.41
CA LEU A 116 7.50 -20.90 3.65
C LEU A 116 6.69 -20.48 2.43
N MET A 117 7.13 -19.43 1.72
CA MET A 117 6.51 -19.00 0.46
C MET A 117 6.54 -20.14 -0.56
N ARG A 118 7.70 -20.76 -0.78
CA ARG A 118 7.86 -21.91 -1.69
C ARG A 118 6.95 -23.06 -1.30
N LYS A 119 6.85 -23.32 0.02
CA LYS A 119 5.96 -24.37 0.55
C LYS A 119 4.49 -24.07 0.24
N GLN A 120 4.04 -22.83 0.43
CA GLN A 120 2.64 -22.44 0.20
C GLN A 120 2.28 -22.48 -1.29
N ILE A 121 3.18 -22.05 -2.17
CA ILE A 121 2.99 -22.13 -3.63
C ILE A 121 2.79 -23.59 -4.06
N ARG A 122 3.67 -24.48 -3.59
CA ARG A 122 3.59 -25.92 -3.94
C ARG A 122 2.36 -26.57 -3.36
N ALA A 123 2.01 -26.28 -2.12
CA ALA A 123 0.80 -26.79 -1.48
C ALA A 123 -0.49 -26.36 -2.21
N ALA A 124 -0.54 -25.13 -2.74
CA ALA A 124 -1.65 -24.67 -3.56
C ALA A 124 -1.74 -25.47 -4.87
N ARG A 125 -0.61 -25.67 -5.57
CA ARG A 125 -0.56 -26.44 -6.81
C ARG A 125 -0.92 -27.92 -6.62
N GLU A 126 -0.47 -28.54 -5.54
CA GLU A 126 -0.82 -29.91 -5.16
C GLU A 126 -2.33 -30.09 -4.93
N GLN A 127 -3.03 -29.02 -4.54
CA GLN A 127 -4.49 -28.97 -4.41
C GLN A 127 -5.21 -28.62 -5.71
N GLY A 128 -4.49 -28.46 -6.82
CA GLY A 128 -5.04 -28.19 -8.13
C GLY A 128 -5.32 -26.71 -8.43
N TYR A 129 -4.80 -25.79 -7.61
CA TYR A 129 -4.95 -24.36 -7.86
C TYR A 129 -3.92 -23.87 -8.87
N PHE A 130 -4.35 -22.96 -9.74
CA PHE A 130 -3.47 -22.07 -10.49
C PHE A 130 -2.95 -20.97 -9.57
N VAL A 131 -1.64 -20.73 -9.56
CA VAL A 131 -0.99 -19.72 -8.71
C VAL A 131 -0.40 -18.62 -9.60
N PRO A 132 -1.11 -17.49 -9.83
CA PRO A 132 -0.65 -16.44 -10.73
C PRO A 132 0.39 -15.51 -10.10
N PHE A 133 0.22 -15.16 -8.83
CA PHE A 133 1.05 -14.16 -8.19
C PHE A 133 1.15 -14.30 -6.67
N TYR A 134 2.16 -13.62 -6.13
CA TYR A 134 2.30 -13.24 -4.74
C TYR A 134 1.98 -11.76 -4.58
N TYR A 135 1.02 -11.40 -3.71
CA TYR A 135 0.65 -10.02 -3.38
C TYR A 135 1.31 -9.56 -2.09
N THR A 136 1.86 -8.34 -2.07
CA THR A 136 2.46 -7.73 -0.88
C THR A 136 2.47 -6.21 -0.90
N VAL A 137 2.60 -5.60 0.30
CA VAL A 137 2.90 -4.18 0.54
C VAL A 137 4.31 -4.09 1.13
N PRO A 138 5.38 -4.06 0.34
CA PRO A 138 6.75 -4.27 0.84
C PRO A 138 7.37 -3.05 1.53
N ASP A 139 6.82 -1.85 1.34
CA ASP A 139 7.29 -0.59 1.94
C ASP A 139 6.29 -0.08 2.97
N GLY A 140 6.77 0.21 4.19
CA GLY A 140 5.91 0.65 5.29
C GLY A 140 4.71 -0.26 5.47
N HIS A 141 4.92 -1.56 5.49
CA HIS A 141 3.93 -2.64 5.42
C HIS A 141 2.65 -2.34 6.22
N ASN A 142 1.50 -2.53 5.60
CA ASN A 142 0.21 -2.43 6.27
C ASN A 142 -0.33 -3.85 6.56
N PRO A 143 -0.36 -4.27 7.84
CA PRO A 143 -0.37 -3.47 9.07
C PRO A 143 0.98 -3.33 9.80
N GLY A 144 2.05 -4.01 9.41
CA GLY A 144 3.27 -4.21 10.20
C GLY A 144 4.11 -2.96 10.49
N GLY A 145 4.04 -1.93 9.64
CA GLY A 145 4.78 -0.66 9.80
C GLY A 145 6.27 -0.73 9.47
N PHE A 146 6.78 -1.83 8.92
CA PHE A 146 8.18 -1.99 8.53
C PHE A 146 8.31 -2.20 7.01
N SER A 147 9.48 -1.97 6.47
CA SER A 147 9.80 -2.25 5.07
C SER A 147 10.62 -3.53 4.95
N PHE A 148 10.37 -4.32 3.92
CA PHE A 148 11.17 -5.52 3.66
C PHE A 148 12.61 -5.13 3.36
N THR A 149 13.56 -5.85 3.95
CA THR A 149 14.98 -5.59 3.72
C THR A 149 15.36 -5.87 2.25
N GLN A 150 16.39 -5.20 1.75
CA GLN A 150 16.88 -5.41 0.38
C GLN A 150 17.19 -6.90 0.13
N LYS A 151 17.86 -7.55 1.07
CA LYS A 151 18.19 -8.97 1.00
C LYS A 151 16.94 -9.85 0.90
N ARG A 152 15.91 -9.58 1.73
CA ARG A 152 14.66 -10.33 1.71
C ARG A 152 13.93 -10.16 0.37
N ARG A 153 13.94 -8.97 -0.22
CA ARG A 153 13.37 -8.74 -1.56
C ARG A 153 14.08 -9.57 -2.62
N GLU A 154 15.41 -9.66 -2.58
CA GLU A 154 16.19 -10.48 -3.51
C GLU A 154 15.88 -11.99 -3.34
N GLU A 155 15.74 -12.45 -2.10
CA GLU A 155 15.35 -13.83 -1.79
C GLU A 155 13.93 -14.16 -2.28
N ILE A 156 12.98 -13.24 -2.13
CA ILE A 156 11.59 -13.37 -2.63
C ILE A 156 11.59 -13.44 -4.15
N LEU A 157 12.31 -12.52 -4.83
CA LEU A 157 12.42 -12.52 -6.29
C LEU A 157 12.98 -13.85 -6.82
N ALA A 158 13.96 -14.42 -6.14
CA ALA A 158 14.50 -15.72 -6.51
C ALA A 158 13.44 -16.83 -6.43
N VAL A 159 12.62 -16.86 -5.37
CA VAL A 159 11.52 -17.83 -5.24
C VAL A 159 10.45 -17.63 -6.32
N VAL A 160 10.02 -16.40 -6.53
CA VAL A 160 8.98 -16.06 -7.50
C VAL A 160 9.41 -16.43 -8.92
N LYS A 161 10.67 -16.18 -9.26
CA LYS A 161 11.26 -16.58 -10.54
C LYS A 161 11.40 -18.11 -10.68
N GLU A 162 11.85 -18.79 -9.64
CA GLU A 162 11.95 -20.26 -9.60
C GLU A 162 10.58 -20.92 -9.80
N GLU A 163 9.55 -20.38 -9.14
CA GLU A 163 8.20 -20.91 -9.18
C GLU A 163 7.37 -20.38 -10.36
N GLY A 164 7.89 -19.46 -11.18
CA GLY A 164 7.21 -18.94 -12.38
C GLY A 164 5.89 -18.25 -12.08
N ILE A 165 5.84 -17.43 -11.02
CA ILE A 165 4.69 -16.60 -10.67
C ILE A 165 5.09 -15.11 -10.69
N LEU A 166 4.12 -14.20 -10.66
CA LEU A 166 4.37 -12.77 -10.58
C LEU A 166 4.43 -12.27 -9.13
N ILE A 167 4.98 -11.07 -8.92
CA ILE A 167 4.74 -10.27 -7.72
C ILE A 167 3.74 -9.17 -8.05
N VAL A 168 2.70 -9.02 -7.25
CA VAL A 168 1.87 -7.81 -7.21
C VAL A 168 2.37 -6.94 -6.07
N GLU A 169 3.16 -5.93 -6.43
CA GLU A 169 3.76 -4.96 -5.51
C GLU A 169 2.80 -3.79 -5.32
N ASP A 170 2.06 -3.79 -4.22
CA ASP A 170 1.22 -2.64 -3.83
C ASP A 170 2.08 -1.62 -3.07
N ALA A 171 2.33 -0.45 -3.66
CA ALA A 171 3.32 0.53 -3.23
C ALA A 171 2.74 1.86 -2.71
N PRO A 172 1.70 1.87 -1.84
CA PRO A 172 1.11 3.11 -1.36
C PRO A 172 2.03 3.92 -0.44
N TYR A 173 2.98 3.26 0.23
CA TYR A 173 3.87 3.89 1.22
C TYR A 173 5.31 4.05 0.74
N LEU A 174 5.59 3.80 -0.53
CA LEU A 174 6.95 3.85 -1.10
C LEU A 174 7.66 5.19 -0.79
N TYR A 175 6.93 6.31 -0.87
CA TYR A 175 7.44 7.64 -0.53
C TYR A 175 7.25 8.02 0.94
N ILE A 176 6.58 7.19 1.75
CA ILE A 176 6.45 7.39 3.20
C ILE A 176 7.48 6.52 3.91
N ASN A 177 8.75 6.87 3.72
CA ASN A 177 9.89 6.15 4.24
C ASN A 177 10.78 7.08 5.08
N PHE A 178 11.09 6.69 6.31
CA PHE A 178 11.85 7.49 7.29
C PHE A 178 13.35 7.21 7.23
N ALA A 179 13.77 6.19 6.51
CA ALA A 179 15.18 5.86 6.34
C ALA A 179 15.90 6.89 5.47
N ALA A 180 17.22 7.04 5.68
CA ALA A 180 18.06 7.81 4.79
C ALA A 180 18.02 7.26 3.36
N ALA A 181 18.17 8.12 2.35
CA ALA A 181 17.98 7.75 0.94
C ALA A 181 18.84 6.55 0.49
N ASP A 182 20.09 6.49 0.98
CA ASP A 182 21.06 5.43 0.68
C ASP A 182 20.74 4.08 1.36
N LYS A 183 19.78 4.06 2.29
CA LYS A 183 19.37 2.87 3.06
C LYS A 183 17.99 2.35 2.67
N ARG A 184 17.30 3.04 1.77
CA ARG A 184 15.97 2.62 1.31
C ARG A 184 16.11 1.41 0.40
N PRO A 185 15.36 0.31 0.63
CA PRO A 185 15.35 -0.82 -0.27
C PRO A 185 14.83 -0.40 -1.65
N LYS A 186 15.33 -1.03 -2.71
CA LYS A 186 14.81 -0.84 -4.05
C LYS A 186 13.46 -1.55 -4.18
N PRO A 187 12.41 -0.92 -4.75
CA PRO A 187 11.14 -1.60 -4.99
C PRO A 187 11.33 -2.75 -5.99
N PHE A 188 10.49 -3.77 -5.87
CA PHE A 188 10.58 -4.97 -6.69
C PHE A 188 10.54 -4.66 -8.18
N PHE A 189 9.65 -3.76 -8.62
CA PHE A 189 9.53 -3.42 -10.04
C PHE A 189 10.80 -2.80 -10.62
N SER A 190 11.62 -2.13 -9.79
CA SER A 190 12.89 -1.58 -10.26
C SER A 190 13.99 -2.63 -10.37
N MET A 191 13.82 -3.79 -9.76
CA MET A 191 14.78 -4.90 -9.82
C MET A 191 14.43 -5.95 -10.88
N ALA A 192 13.12 -6.13 -11.16
CA ALA A 192 12.62 -7.12 -12.10
C ALA A 192 11.27 -6.68 -12.70
N PRO A 193 11.24 -5.68 -13.60
CA PRO A 193 10.01 -5.14 -14.16
C PRO A 193 9.20 -6.16 -14.98
N ASP A 194 9.86 -7.19 -15.48
CA ASP A 194 9.28 -8.32 -16.21
C ASP A 194 8.68 -9.41 -15.30
N GLN A 195 8.87 -9.30 -13.99
CA GLN A 195 8.34 -10.25 -13.00
C GLN A 195 7.33 -9.59 -12.04
N VAL A 196 7.12 -8.28 -12.16
CA VAL A 196 6.38 -7.49 -11.19
C VAL A 196 5.23 -6.74 -11.84
N VAL A 197 4.07 -6.79 -11.20
CA VAL A 197 2.95 -5.86 -11.42
C VAL A 197 3.01 -4.82 -10.31
N HIS A 198 3.42 -3.62 -10.66
CA HIS A 198 3.58 -2.51 -9.71
C HIS A 198 2.32 -1.67 -9.65
N LEU A 199 1.78 -1.46 -8.45
CA LEU A 199 0.58 -0.66 -8.19
C LEU A 199 0.97 0.65 -7.48
N PHE A 200 0.99 1.72 -8.22
CA PHE A 200 1.19 3.08 -7.69
C PHE A 200 -0.13 3.73 -7.27
N THR A 201 -0.10 4.58 -6.26
CA THR A 201 -1.23 5.47 -5.91
C THR A 201 -0.76 6.85 -5.43
N GLY A 202 -1.42 7.90 -5.90
CA GLY A 202 -1.23 9.28 -5.41
C GLY A 202 -1.82 9.53 -4.02
N SER A 203 -2.57 8.57 -3.45
CA SER A 203 -3.35 8.77 -2.22
C SER A 203 -2.50 9.17 -1.01
N LYS A 204 -1.28 8.65 -0.88
CA LYS A 204 -0.46 8.86 0.33
C LYS A 204 0.53 10.02 0.20
N ILE A 205 0.78 10.48 -1.01
CA ILE A 205 1.62 11.66 -1.29
C ILE A 205 0.84 12.98 -1.36
N GLY A 206 -0.48 12.97 -1.03
CA GLY A 206 -1.26 14.18 -0.90
C GLY A 206 -2.49 14.30 -1.79
N PHE A 207 -2.80 13.26 -2.57
CA PHE A 207 -3.90 13.28 -3.54
C PHE A 207 -4.92 12.14 -3.31
N PRO A 208 -5.48 11.98 -2.10
CA PRO A 208 -6.34 10.82 -1.78
C PRO A 208 -7.73 10.90 -2.43
N GLY A 209 -8.34 12.09 -2.52
CA GLY A 209 -9.72 12.29 -2.97
C GLY A 209 -9.97 11.87 -4.42
N PRO A 210 -9.16 12.32 -5.39
CA PRO A 210 -9.36 12.05 -6.82
C PRO A 210 -9.18 10.58 -7.23
N ARG A 211 -8.60 9.74 -6.37
CA ARG A 211 -8.45 8.30 -6.58
C ARG A 211 -7.58 7.94 -7.80
N VAL A 212 -6.45 8.61 -7.96
CA VAL A 212 -5.49 8.32 -9.04
C VAL A 212 -4.49 7.26 -8.61
N GLY A 213 -4.26 6.29 -9.48
CA GLY A 213 -3.21 5.29 -9.41
C GLY A 213 -2.83 4.80 -10.80
N PHE A 214 -1.78 3.98 -10.86
CA PHE A 214 -1.32 3.33 -12.09
C PHE A 214 -0.89 1.90 -11.78
N LEU A 215 -1.22 1.00 -12.69
CA LEU A 215 -0.61 -0.31 -12.80
C LEU A 215 0.47 -0.24 -13.86
N TYR A 216 1.66 -0.77 -13.56
CA TYR A 216 2.76 -0.91 -14.51
C TYR A 216 3.35 -2.32 -14.45
N SER A 217 3.61 -2.92 -15.60
CA SER A 217 4.33 -4.19 -15.71
C SER A 217 4.97 -4.36 -17.09
N GLU A 218 6.13 -4.98 -17.13
CA GLU A 218 6.76 -5.45 -18.36
C GLU A 218 6.60 -6.97 -18.58
N ALA A 219 5.84 -7.62 -17.68
CA ALA A 219 5.59 -9.04 -17.76
C ALA A 219 4.81 -9.43 -19.02
N GLU A 220 5.13 -10.60 -19.54
CA GLU A 220 4.37 -11.29 -20.57
C GLU A 220 3.68 -12.52 -19.99
N LEU A 221 2.45 -12.77 -20.40
CA LEU A 221 1.66 -13.92 -19.97
C LEU A 221 1.48 -14.89 -21.14
N GLU A 222 1.72 -16.16 -20.89
CA GLU A 222 1.40 -17.23 -21.83
C GLU A 222 -0.12 -17.51 -21.76
N ILE A 223 -0.83 -17.25 -22.88
CA ILE A 223 -2.28 -17.45 -23.00
C ILE A 223 -2.64 -18.78 -23.68
N SER A 224 -1.69 -19.35 -24.41
CA SER A 224 -1.75 -20.68 -25.02
C SER A 224 -0.33 -21.13 -25.35
N GLU A 225 -0.15 -22.43 -25.66
CA GLU A 225 1.17 -22.99 -25.98
C GLU A 225 1.91 -22.15 -27.04
N GLY A 226 3.02 -21.51 -26.62
CA GLY A 226 3.88 -20.70 -27.44
C GLY A 226 3.32 -19.32 -27.85
N GLN A 227 2.21 -18.88 -27.26
CA GLN A 227 1.62 -17.56 -27.50
C GLN A 227 1.65 -16.74 -26.22
N THR A 228 2.46 -15.66 -26.20
CA THR A 228 2.54 -14.69 -25.11
C THR A 228 1.86 -13.39 -25.49
N VAL A 229 1.36 -12.68 -24.47
CA VAL A 229 0.77 -11.35 -24.58
C VAL A 229 1.28 -10.48 -23.42
N PRO A 230 1.63 -9.21 -23.66
CA PRO A 230 1.97 -8.29 -22.58
C PRO A 230 0.84 -8.21 -21.54
N LEU A 231 1.17 -8.32 -20.27
CA LEU A 231 0.20 -8.20 -19.16
C LEU A 231 -0.56 -6.87 -19.26
N SER A 232 0.12 -5.79 -19.67
CA SER A 232 -0.48 -4.47 -19.85
C SER A 232 -1.59 -4.44 -20.90
N GLU A 233 -1.53 -5.26 -21.96
CA GLU A 233 -2.61 -5.38 -22.95
C GLU A 233 -3.85 -6.05 -22.36
N LEU A 234 -3.67 -7.11 -21.58
CA LEU A 234 -4.79 -7.76 -20.89
C LEU A 234 -5.38 -6.83 -19.82
N ALA A 235 -4.55 -6.12 -19.07
CA ALA A 235 -5.00 -5.13 -18.11
C ALA A 235 -5.76 -3.98 -18.76
N LEU A 236 -5.35 -3.54 -19.97
CA LEU A 236 -6.06 -2.53 -20.74
C LEU A 236 -7.45 -3.01 -21.17
N VAL A 237 -7.56 -4.25 -21.68
CA VAL A 237 -8.84 -4.86 -22.06
C VAL A 237 -9.76 -4.96 -20.85
N GLU A 238 -9.25 -5.43 -19.71
CA GLU A 238 -10.00 -5.54 -18.46
C GLU A 238 -10.49 -4.17 -17.98
N SER A 239 -9.60 -3.17 -17.91
CA SER A 239 -9.93 -1.80 -17.54
C SER A 239 -10.98 -1.18 -18.46
N SER A 240 -10.87 -1.39 -19.78
CA SER A 240 -11.85 -0.94 -20.76
C SER A 240 -13.22 -1.57 -20.54
N SER A 241 -13.27 -2.84 -20.14
CA SER A 241 -14.54 -3.55 -19.89
C SER A 241 -15.24 -3.08 -18.62
N GLU A 242 -14.48 -2.63 -17.61
CA GLU A 242 -15.03 -2.19 -16.31
C GLU A 242 -15.44 -0.72 -16.31
N LEU A 243 -14.60 0.18 -16.85
CA LEU A 243 -14.75 1.61 -16.69
C LEU A 243 -14.77 2.39 -18.02
N LEU A 244 -14.45 1.74 -19.14
CA LEU A 244 -14.19 2.35 -20.45
C LEU A 244 -12.97 3.29 -20.41
N PHE A 245 -12.96 4.30 -19.53
CA PHE A 245 -11.83 5.21 -19.27
C PHE A 245 -11.92 5.78 -17.86
N HIS A 246 -10.77 6.20 -17.31
CA HIS A 246 -10.68 6.86 -16.00
C HIS A 246 -10.97 8.34 -16.10
N ASN A 247 -11.40 8.97 -14.99
CA ASN A 247 -11.72 10.39 -14.93
C ASN A 247 -10.54 11.26 -15.41
N PRO A 248 -10.64 11.91 -16.59
CA PRO A 248 -9.52 12.67 -17.14
C PRO A 248 -9.16 13.88 -16.27
N GLY A 249 -10.14 14.55 -15.67
CA GLY A 249 -9.89 15.67 -14.77
C GLY A 249 -9.11 15.28 -13.52
N ALA A 250 -9.31 14.07 -12.99
CA ALA A 250 -8.52 13.54 -11.88
C ALA A 250 -7.08 13.24 -12.30
N LEU A 251 -6.90 12.62 -13.47
CA LEU A 251 -5.59 12.30 -14.04
C LEU A 251 -4.77 13.57 -14.32
N MET A 252 -5.38 14.57 -14.99
CA MET A 252 -4.74 15.84 -15.30
C MET A 252 -4.47 16.67 -14.04
N GLY A 253 -5.37 16.62 -13.04
CA GLY A 253 -5.12 17.21 -11.72
C GLY A 253 -3.94 16.57 -11.00
N PHE A 254 -3.72 15.28 -11.18
CA PHE A 254 -2.52 14.60 -10.67
C PHE A 254 -1.26 15.02 -11.45
N GLU A 255 -1.32 15.11 -12.78
CA GLU A 255 -0.21 15.61 -13.60
C GLU A 255 0.24 17.01 -13.18
N ALA A 256 -0.71 17.88 -12.84
CA ALA A 256 -0.40 19.24 -12.38
C ALA A 256 0.49 19.24 -11.11
N LEU A 257 0.39 18.21 -10.24
CA LEU A 257 1.29 18.07 -9.07
C LEU A 257 2.72 17.69 -9.46
N LEU A 258 2.93 17.21 -10.68
CA LEU A 258 4.26 16.81 -11.17
C LEU A 258 5.02 18.00 -11.80
N HIS A 259 4.51 19.21 -11.61
CA HIS A 259 5.10 20.45 -12.13
C HIS A 259 5.21 21.52 -11.05
N ASP A 260 6.32 22.25 -11.07
CA ASP A 260 6.53 23.44 -10.26
C ASP A 260 6.45 24.71 -11.12
N ALA A 261 6.02 25.83 -10.53
CA ALA A 261 6.10 27.13 -11.20
C ALA A 261 7.55 27.54 -11.40
N ASP A 262 7.91 27.96 -12.62
CA ASP A 262 9.28 28.39 -12.99
C ASP A 262 9.63 29.83 -12.55
N GLY A 263 8.69 30.53 -11.93
CA GLY A 263 8.84 31.92 -11.50
C GLY A 263 8.78 32.96 -12.65
N GLN A 264 8.62 32.51 -13.89
CA GLN A 264 8.52 33.35 -15.09
C GLN A 264 7.13 33.29 -15.74
N GLY A 265 6.18 32.63 -15.04
CA GLY A 265 4.81 32.44 -15.51
C GLY A 265 4.61 31.10 -16.25
N GLY A 266 5.62 30.24 -16.28
CA GLY A 266 5.56 28.87 -16.81
C GLY A 266 5.64 27.81 -15.71
N PHE A 267 5.73 26.56 -16.16
CA PHE A 267 5.90 25.38 -15.29
C PHE A 267 7.04 24.53 -15.77
N THR A 268 7.76 23.92 -14.84
CA THR A 268 8.81 22.93 -15.10
C THR A 268 8.42 21.60 -14.46
N GLU A 269 8.66 20.52 -15.18
CA GLU A 269 8.44 19.16 -14.69
C GLU A 269 9.39 18.84 -13.52
N LEU A 270 8.87 18.21 -12.48
CA LEU A 270 9.64 17.77 -11.33
C LEU A 270 10.75 16.79 -11.75
N GLN A 271 11.85 16.81 -11.02
CA GLN A 271 12.93 15.84 -11.21
C GLN A 271 12.75 14.59 -10.38
N SER A 272 11.78 14.58 -9.45
CA SER A 272 11.51 13.51 -8.49
C SER A 272 10.14 13.69 -7.88
N MET A 273 9.50 12.60 -7.45
CA MET A 273 8.25 12.65 -6.68
C MET A 273 8.49 12.79 -5.17
N TRP A 274 9.70 12.62 -4.66
CA TRP A 274 10.02 12.75 -3.23
C TRP A 274 9.58 14.08 -2.64
N PRO A 275 9.73 15.23 -3.29
CA PRO A 275 9.27 16.53 -2.77
C PRO A 275 7.77 16.58 -2.47
N LEU A 276 6.94 15.83 -3.20
CA LEU A 276 5.48 15.78 -2.95
C LEU A 276 5.14 15.16 -1.59
N ALA A 277 5.96 14.24 -1.11
CA ALA A 277 5.79 13.60 0.19
C ALA A 277 6.43 14.39 1.36
N GLU A 278 7.40 15.28 1.10
CA GLU A 278 8.29 15.88 2.10
C GLU A 278 7.53 16.57 3.24
N SER A 279 6.56 17.43 2.92
CA SER A 279 5.76 18.15 3.93
C SER A 279 4.99 17.22 4.86
N LYS A 280 4.56 16.07 4.35
CA LYS A 280 3.85 15.03 5.11
C LYS A 280 4.80 14.14 5.90
N LEU A 281 5.97 13.84 5.34
CA LEU A 281 7.02 13.07 6.03
C LEU A 281 7.46 13.74 7.31
N VAL A 282 7.59 15.07 7.34
CA VAL A 282 7.90 15.83 8.56
C VAL A 282 6.84 15.56 9.64
N VAL A 283 5.56 15.69 9.29
CA VAL A 283 4.43 15.47 10.20
C VAL A 283 4.41 14.02 10.72
N TYR A 284 4.51 13.05 9.83
CA TYR A 284 4.42 11.64 10.21
C TYR A 284 5.63 11.17 11.02
N ARG A 285 6.82 11.70 10.73
CA ARG A 285 8.04 11.44 11.52
C ARG A 285 7.89 11.96 12.94
N GLU A 286 7.43 13.22 13.11
CA GLU A 286 7.17 13.78 14.44
C GLU A 286 6.12 12.98 15.22
N ASN A 287 5.00 12.61 14.58
CA ASN A 287 3.96 11.82 15.22
C ASN A 287 4.46 10.44 15.64
N ARG A 288 5.24 9.77 14.77
CA ARG A 288 5.90 8.50 15.08
C ARG A 288 6.82 8.63 16.28
N GLU A 289 7.65 9.67 16.32
CA GLU A 289 8.57 9.93 17.43
C GLU A 289 7.81 10.16 18.74
N ILE A 290 6.74 10.94 18.72
CA ILE A 290 5.87 11.16 19.89
C ILE A 290 5.25 9.84 20.35
N LEU A 291 4.67 9.05 19.44
CA LEU A 291 4.09 7.75 19.74
C LEU A 291 5.10 6.84 20.44
N LEU A 292 6.27 6.64 19.84
CA LEU A 292 7.29 5.73 20.37
C LEU A 292 7.88 6.25 21.69
N GLN A 293 8.07 7.56 21.81
CA GLN A 293 8.58 8.18 23.04
C GLN A 293 7.59 7.99 24.20
N VAL A 294 6.32 8.23 24.00
CA VAL A 294 5.29 8.06 25.05
C VAL A 294 5.13 6.59 25.42
N LEU A 295 5.08 5.67 24.44
CA LEU A 295 5.05 4.23 24.71
C LEU A 295 6.26 3.80 25.58
N GLU A 296 7.46 4.28 25.26
CA GLU A 296 8.67 3.95 26.01
C GLU A 296 8.64 4.55 27.42
N GLN A 297 8.22 5.81 27.58
CA GLN A 297 8.11 6.48 28.87
C GLN A 297 7.10 5.82 29.80
N GLU A 298 5.93 5.44 29.27
CA GLU A 298 4.82 4.93 30.06
C GLU A 298 4.84 3.40 30.24
N LEU A 299 5.32 2.67 29.25
CA LEU A 299 5.25 1.21 29.21
C LEU A 299 6.62 0.52 29.12
N GLY A 300 7.71 1.26 28.92
CA GLY A 300 9.04 0.69 28.70
C GLY A 300 9.59 -0.14 29.87
N GLN A 301 9.19 0.17 31.11
CA GLN A 301 9.56 -0.62 32.29
C GLN A 301 8.67 -1.88 32.50
N HIS A 302 7.69 -2.09 31.60
CA HIS A 302 6.71 -3.19 31.64
C HIS A 302 6.78 -4.05 30.37
N ARG A 303 7.98 -4.24 29.84
CA ARG A 303 8.22 -5.00 28.60
C ARG A 303 7.80 -6.47 28.69
N GLU A 304 7.64 -7.02 29.87
CA GLU A 304 7.07 -8.35 30.08
C GLU A 304 5.57 -8.41 29.73
N TYR A 305 4.86 -7.27 29.76
CA TYR A 305 3.43 -7.18 29.39
C TYR A 305 3.21 -6.62 28.00
N PHE A 306 4.13 -5.78 27.49
CA PHE A 306 3.90 -4.98 26.28
C PHE A 306 5.06 -5.04 25.30
N GLY A 307 4.70 -5.12 24.03
CA GLY A 307 5.64 -4.98 22.92
C GLY A 307 5.09 -4.07 21.82
N TRP A 308 5.97 -3.46 21.04
CA TRP A 308 5.58 -2.71 19.85
C TRP A 308 6.66 -2.73 18.78
N THR A 309 6.23 -2.60 17.50
CA THR A 309 7.16 -2.49 16.38
C THR A 309 7.72 -1.09 16.25
N LEU A 310 8.90 -0.97 15.62
CA LEU A 310 9.56 0.29 15.31
C LEU A 310 9.43 0.56 13.81
N PRO A 311 8.39 1.29 13.37
CA PRO A 311 8.15 1.50 11.95
C PRO A 311 9.26 2.34 11.30
N ASP A 312 9.73 1.91 10.12
CA ASP A 312 10.67 2.62 9.27
C ASP A 312 10.01 3.36 8.11
N GLY A 313 8.70 3.17 7.95
CA GLY A 313 7.87 3.78 6.93
C GLY A 313 6.38 3.61 7.24
N GLY A 314 5.54 4.02 6.29
CA GLY A 314 4.09 3.89 6.40
C GLY A 314 3.48 4.73 7.52
N PHE A 315 2.37 4.21 8.09
CA PHE A 315 1.53 4.95 9.03
C PHE A 315 1.27 4.22 10.34
N PHE A 316 1.83 3.00 10.53
CA PHE A 316 1.36 2.08 11.54
C PHE A 316 2.49 1.54 12.41
N THR A 317 2.15 1.24 13.65
CA THR A 317 2.91 0.35 14.53
C THR A 317 1.97 -0.73 15.06
N VAL A 318 2.51 -1.92 15.27
CA VAL A 318 1.79 -3.01 15.93
C VAL A 318 2.15 -2.99 17.40
N PHE A 319 1.13 -2.92 18.23
CA PHE A 319 1.23 -3.05 19.69
C PHE A 319 0.75 -4.43 20.10
N SER A 320 1.47 -5.08 21.01
CA SER A 320 1.18 -6.46 21.46
C SER A 320 1.05 -6.52 22.98
N PHE A 321 0.03 -7.26 23.45
CA PHE A 321 -0.06 -7.72 24.83
C PHE A 321 0.66 -9.06 24.93
N LEU A 322 1.72 -9.14 25.73
CA LEU A 322 2.64 -10.30 25.83
C LEU A 322 2.33 -11.23 26.98
N ALA A 323 1.55 -10.77 27.97
CA ALA A 323 1.16 -11.53 29.14
C ALA A 323 -0.36 -11.43 29.38
N ASP A 324 -0.86 -12.30 30.22
CA ASP A 324 -2.25 -12.29 30.64
C ASP A 324 -2.62 -10.99 31.39
N GLY A 325 -3.84 -10.54 31.17
CA GLY A 325 -4.44 -9.45 31.90
C GLY A 325 -5.07 -9.89 33.21
N VAL A 326 -5.79 -8.98 33.88
CA VAL A 326 -6.48 -9.21 35.15
C VAL A 326 -7.45 -10.37 35.08
N ASN A 327 -8.09 -10.59 33.95
CA ASN A 327 -9.15 -11.59 33.73
C ASN A 327 -8.72 -12.73 32.79
N GLY A 328 -7.43 -13.00 32.65
CA GLY A 328 -6.87 -13.96 31.70
C GLY A 328 -6.29 -13.29 30.44
N PRO A 329 -6.11 -14.03 29.34
CA PRO A 329 -5.51 -13.48 28.13
C PRO A 329 -6.17 -12.20 27.64
N VAL A 330 -5.39 -11.17 27.32
CA VAL A 330 -5.92 -9.92 26.73
C VAL A 330 -6.25 -10.22 25.27
N LEU A 331 -7.56 -10.27 24.97
CA LEU A 331 -8.04 -10.50 23.61
C LEU A 331 -8.47 -9.18 22.98
N THR A 332 -7.87 -8.83 21.86
CA THR A 332 -8.18 -7.61 21.10
C THR A 332 -9.39 -7.83 20.18
N ASN A 333 -10.50 -8.25 20.77
CA ASN A 333 -11.76 -8.52 20.10
C ASN A 333 -12.69 -7.29 20.08
N ASP A 334 -13.86 -7.42 19.46
CA ASP A 334 -14.83 -6.33 19.32
C ASP A 334 -15.25 -5.73 20.65
N ALA A 335 -15.43 -6.55 21.69
CA ALA A 335 -15.80 -6.08 23.02
C ALA A 335 -14.71 -5.18 23.65
N MET A 336 -13.44 -5.53 23.45
CA MET A 336 -12.32 -4.71 23.92
C MET A 336 -12.23 -3.41 23.10
N ILE A 337 -12.43 -3.46 21.77
CA ILE A 337 -12.46 -2.27 20.93
C ILE A 337 -13.59 -1.33 21.34
N GLU A 338 -14.79 -1.86 21.57
CA GLU A 338 -15.92 -1.09 22.07
C GLU A 338 -15.60 -0.41 23.42
N GLN A 339 -14.97 -1.15 24.34
CA GLN A 339 -14.51 -0.60 25.61
C GLN A 339 -13.50 0.55 25.41
N MET A 340 -12.52 0.40 24.53
CA MET A 340 -11.53 1.45 24.21
C MET A 340 -12.21 2.73 23.69
N VAL A 341 -13.20 2.58 22.81
CA VAL A 341 -13.97 3.71 22.28
C VAL A 341 -14.81 4.37 23.37
N MET A 342 -15.60 3.59 24.11
CA MET A 342 -16.60 4.11 25.05
C MET A 342 -15.96 4.69 26.33
N GLN A 343 -14.86 4.12 26.81
CA GLN A 343 -14.25 4.54 28.09
C GLN A 343 -13.09 5.51 27.91
N HIS A 344 -12.38 5.44 26.76
CA HIS A 344 -11.16 6.19 26.54
C HIS A 344 -11.20 7.09 25.28
N GLY A 345 -12.29 7.02 24.47
CA GLY A 345 -12.40 7.79 23.23
C GLY A 345 -11.38 7.37 22.14
N LEU A 346 -10.84 6.15 22.25
CA LEU A 346 -9.76 5.66 21.39
C LEU A 346 -10.30 4.71 20.34
N VAL A 347 -10.01 4.99 19.06
CA VAL A 347 -10.25 4.08 17.93
C VAL A 347 -8.96 3.34 17.63
N VAL A 348 -8.90 2.07 17.92
CA VAL A 348 -7.80 1.15 17.63
C VAL A 348 -8.31 0.01 16.74
N ILE A 349 -7.42 -0.63 15.99
CA ILE A 349 -7.83 -1.70 15.07
C ILE A 349 -7.16 -3.01 15.48
N PRO A 350 -7.95 -4.08 15.70
CA PRO A 350 -7.43 -5.38 16.07
C PRO A 350 -6.61 -5.98 14.91
N MET A 351 -5.52 -6.64 15.24
CA MET A 351 -4.63 -7.20 14.24
C MET A 351 -5.18 -8.48 13.59
N TYR A 352 -6.09 -9.21 14.26
CA TYR A 352 -6.63 -10.46 13.70
C TYR A 352 -7.37 -10.23 12.36
N ASP A 353 -7.92 -9.04 12.12
CA ASP A 353 -8.58 -8.69 10.86
C ASP A 353 -7.62 -8.62 9.65
N PHE A 354 -6.32 -8.50 9.91
CA PHE A 354 -5.27 -8.49 8.89
C PHE A 354 -4.68 -9.87 8.62
N TYR A 355 -5.01 -10.87 9.46
CA TYR A 355 -4.58 -12.24 9.22
C TYR A 355 -5.58 -12.95 8.29
N PRO A 356 -5.14 -13.46 7.14
CA PRO A 356 -5.97 -14.27 6.24
C PRO A 356 -6.61 -15.46 6.96
N ILE A 357 -7.73 -15.94 6.43
CA ILE A 357 -8.49 -17.04 7.04
C ILE A 357 -7.62 -18.29 7.24
N ASP A 358 -6.79 -18.64 6.25
CA ASP A 358 -5.89 -19.80 6.34
C ASP A 358 -4.84 -19.63 7.46
N ALA A 359 -4.31 -18.43 7.68
CA ALA A 359 -3.40 -18.15 8.79
C ALA A 359 -4.10 -18.34 10.14
N ARG A 360 -5.32 -17.82 10.29
CA ARG A 360 -6.12 -17.99 11.51
C ARG A 360 -6.56 -19.44 11.75
N GLN A 361 -6.67 -20.26 10.70
CA GLN A 361 -6.92 -21.69 10.82
C GLN A 361 -5.65 -22.46 11.27
N ARG A 362 -4.46 -21.99 10.83
CA ARG A 362 -3.17 -22.57 11.28
C ARG A 362 -2.85 -22.18 12.73
N ASP A 363 -3.17 -20.94 13.11
CA ASP A 363 -2.98 -20.41 14.46
C ASP A 363 -4.21 -19.56 14.85
N THR A 364 -5.07 -20.11 15.70
CA THR A 364 -6.27 -19.45 16.19
C THR A 364 -5.98 -18.24 17.09
N GLY A 365 -4.74 -18.09 17.56
CA GLY A 365 -4.26 -16.96 18.35
C GLY A 365 -3.69 -15.82 17.49
N ALA A 366 -3.55 -16.02 16.16
CA ALA A 366 -2.92 -15.04 15.28
C ALA A 366 -3.59 -13.67 15.36
N GLY A 367 -2.83 -12.66 15.81
CA GLY A 367 -3.30 -11.29 15.96
C GLY A 367 -4.28 -11.01 17.08
N MET A 368 -4.68 -12.02 17.87
CA MET A 368 -5.72 -11.89 18.91
C MET A 368 -5.29 -11.09 20.13
N ASN A 369 -3.99 -10.87 20.32
CA ASN A 369 -3.42 -10.05 21.41
C ASN A 369 -2.71 -8.81 20.87
N GLN A 370 -3.04 -8.37 19.65
CA GLN A 370 -2.34 -7.29 18.96
C GLN A 370 -3.31 -6.23 18.45
N LEU A 371 -2.83 -4.97 18.44
CA LEU A 371 -3.52 -3.80 17.91
C LEU A 371 -2.65 -3.10 16.89
N ARG A 372 -3.26 -2.60 15.82
CA ARG A 372 -2.62 -1.63 14.94
C ARG A 372 -2.91 -0.22 15.42
N LEU A 373 -1.86 0.53 15.75
CA LEU A 373 -1.92 1.95 16.07
C LEU A 373 -1.49 2.77 14.87
N SER A 374 -2.19 3.88 14.60
CA SER A 374 -1.88 4.79 13.50
C SER A 374 -1.27 6.10 14.00
N PHE A 375 -0.25 6.59 13.33
CA PHE A 375 0.37 7.88 13.61
C PHE A 375 0.22 8.89 12.46
N CYS A 376 -0.70 8.68 11.53
CA CYS A 376 -0.91 9.59 10.38
C CYS A 376 -1.83 10.79 10.70
N PHE A 377 -2.11 11.08 11.98
CA PHE A 377 -2.95 12.19 12.41
C PHE A 377 -2.42 13.54 11.92
N SER A 378 -3.29 14.35 11.32
CA SER A 378 -2.95 15.66 10.74
C SER A 378 -4.12 16.66 10.75
N GLU A 379 -5.14 16.44 11.60
CA GLU A 379 -6.33 17.32 11.67
C GLU A 379 -6.02 18.66 12.34
N SER A 380 -5.04 18.70 13.25
CA SER A 380 -4.49 19.91 13.83
C SER A 380 -3.04 20.14 13.35
N ALA A 381 -2.48 21.32 13.62
CA ALA A 381 -1.16 21.69 13.15
C ALA A 381 -0.24 22.19 14.28
N GLY A 382 1.06 22.19 14.04
CA GLY A 382 2.06 22.76 14.94
C GLY A 382 2.04 22.12 16.33
N GLN A 383 2.05 22.95 17.39
CA GLN A 383 2.07 22.47 18.77
C GLN A 383 0.76 21.74 19.14
N ALA A 384 -0.40 22.22 18.70
CA ALA A 384 -1.68 21.58 18.99
C ALA A 384 -1.70 20.13 18.51
N ARG A 385 -1.22 19.83 17.31
CA ARG A 385 -1.11 18.45 16.80
C ARG A 385 -0.21 17.58 17.66
N ARG A 386 0.93 18.12 18.12
CA ARG A 386 1.85 17.37 18.99
C ARG A 386 1.23 17.07 20.34
N ASP A 387 0.46 18.00 20.88
CA ASP A 387 -0.22 17.84 22.17
C ASP A 387 -1.37 16.82 22.04
N ASP A 388 -2.21 16.92 21.01
CA ASP A 388 -3.27 15.97 20.71
C ASP A 388 -2.72 14.55 20.53
N MET A 389 -1.62 14.40 19.78
CA MET A 389 -0.98 13.10 19.56
C MET A 389 -0.44 12.52 20.87
N ARG A 390 0.18 13.35 21.72
CA ARG A 390 0.69 12.92 23.02
C ARG A 390 -0.44 12.50 23.95
N GLU A 391 -1.52 13.29 24.03
CA GLU A 391 -2.69 13.00 24.87
C GLU A 391 -3.33 11.68 24.45
N ALA A 392 -3.55 11.45 23.16
CA ALA A 392 -4.11 10.21 22.64
C ALA A 392 -3.27 8.98 23.00
N VAL A 393 -1.95 9.06 22.86
CA VAL A 393 -1.05 7.96 23.21
C VAL A 393 -0.99 7.74 24.72
N MET A 394 -1.01 8.78 25.53
CA MET A 394 -1.09 8.66 26.99
C MET A 394 -2.38 7.99 27.44
N ALA A 395 -3.53 8.38 26.89
CA ALA A 395 -4.82 7.72 27.13
C ALA A 395 -4.78 6.24 26.77
N PHE A 396 -4.14 5.89 25.64
CA PHE A 396 -3.91 4.51 25.25
C PHE A 396 -3.05 3.74 26.27
N CYS A 397 -1.97 4.34 26.77
CA CYS A 397 -1.10 3.71 27.78
C CYS A 397 -1.83 3.46 29.10
N VAL A 398 -2.68 4.41 29.53
CA VAL A 398 -3.54 4.25 30.72
C VAL A 398 -4.49 3.06 30.54
N ALA A 399 -5.17 2.98 29.39
CA ALA A 399 -6.08 1.88 29.08
C ALA A 399 -5.35 0.52 29.03
N ALA A 400 -4.16 0.47 28.39
CA ALA A 400 -3.36 -0.74 28.31
C ALA A 400 -2.88 -1.24 29.69
N LYS A 401 -2.41 -0.33 30.56
CA LYS A 401 -2.03 -0.65 31.95
C LYS A 401 -3.21 -1.24 32.73
N ALA A 402 -4.39 -0.63 32.61
CA ALA A 402 -5.61 -1.10 33.30
C ALA A 402 -5.99 -2.53 32.91
N LEU A 403 -5.83 -2.91 31.63
CA LEU A 403 -6.13 -4.26 31.14
C LEU A 403 -5.25 -5.35 31.77
N VAL A 404 -3.99 -5.01 32.12
CA VAL A 404 -3.04 -5.95 32.74
C VAL A 404 -2.86 -5.74 34.25
N GLY A 405 -3.68 -4.85 34.88
CA GLY A 405 -3.67 -4.62 36.32
C GLY A 405 -2.50 -3.81 36.85
N ILE A 406 -1.85 -3.03 36.02
CA ILE A 406 -0.79 -2.09 36.42
C ILE A 406 -1.46 -0.79 36.87
N ALA A 407 -1.08 -0.30 38.07
CA ALA A 407 -1.55 1.00 38.57
C ALA A 407 -1.11 2.14 37.63
N THR A 408 -2.03 3.06 37.33
CA THR A 408 -1.80 4.24 36.48
C THR A 408 -1.28 5.44 37.28
#